data_80f763809432447b49220c07e6a44192
#
_entry.id   80f763809432447b49220c07e6a44192
#
_cell.length_a   1.000
_cell.length_b   1.000
_cell.length_c   1.000
_cell.angle_alpha   90.00
_cell.angle_beta   90.00
_cell.angle_gamma   90.00
#
_symmetry.space_group_name_H-M   'P 1'
#
loop_
_entity.id
_entity.type
_entity.pdbx_description
1 polymer ?
#
loop_
_entity_poly.entity_id
_entity_poly.type
_entity_poly.pdbx_seq_one_letter_code
_entity_poly.pdbx_strand_id
1 'polypeptide(L)'
;TRINTSGVKANPIEVRRGQFMKTDFMEFIKECSKDDVFLRLCPVSDTLKKRYEGQELVLRFFAYLNNYKKFEHRVDQFIDDYVDSNKDTFNKNEYLKEFKGMLDFVDKNFPYGFAKSKNAKSTPRVRFEAISVGVALALRENKNLIVNNVDWIESDEFKVHTTSHASNSLNRVMGRIEYVKNMLLER
;
A
#
# COMPACT_ATOMS: atom_id res chain seq x y z
N THR A 1 -35.46 -29.23 -10.78
CA THR A 1 -34.60 -28.73 -9.66
C THR A 1 -33.87 -27.53 -10.14
N ARG A 2 -34.27 -26.31 -9.72
CA ARG A 2 -33.49 -25.07 -10.00
C ARG A 2 -32.26 -25.09 -9.11
N ILE A 3 -31.09 -25.28 -9.68
CA ILE A 3 -29.81 -25.06 -8.99
C ILE A 3 -29.70 -23.56 -8.75
N ASN A 4 -29.72 -23.15 -7.49
CA ASN A 4 -29.54 -21.78 -7.09
C ASN A 4 -28.07 -21.37 -7.33
N THR A 5 -27.77 -20.75 -8.45
CA THR A 5 -26.43 -20.29 -8.85
C THR A 5 -26.10 -18.89 -8.33
N SER A 6 -26.80 -18.41 -7.29
CA SER A 6 -26.47 -17.16 -6.60
C SER A 6 -25.28 -17.37 -5.65
N GLY A 7 -24.15 -17.85 -6.17
CA GLY A 7 -22.88 -17.82 -5.47
C GLY A 7 -22.48 -16.37 -5.22
N VAL A 8 -22.11 -16.04 -3.98
CA VAL A 8 -21.50 -14.72 -3.66
C VAL A 8 -20.29 -14.56 -4.56
N LYS A 9 -20.30 -13.52 -5.42
CA LYS A 9 -19.21 -13.26 -6.35
C LYS A 9 -17.93 -13.03 -5.54
N ALA A 10 -16.90 -13.85 -5.76
CA ALA A 10 -15.62 -13.70 -5.08
C ALA A 10 -15.06 -12.29 -5.37
N ASN A 11 -14.49 -11.65 -4.36
CA ASN A 11 -13.87 -10.34 -4.56
C ASN A 11 -12.49 -10.51 -5.26
N PRO A 12 -11.95 -9.44 -5.88
CA PRO A 12 -10.67 -9.51 -6.61
C PRO A 12 -9.50 -10.05 -5.77
N ILE A 13 -9.45 -9.75 -4.47
CA ILE A 13 -8.41 -10.26 -3.56
C ILE A 13 -8.51 -11.77 -3.41
N GLU A 14 -9.71 -12.31 -3.26
CA GLU A 14 -9.95 -13.76 -3.14
C GLU A 14 -9.61 -14.49 -4.43
N VAL A 15 -9.96 -13.91 -5.59
CA VAL A 15 -9.62 -14.46 -6.92
C VAL A 15 -8.10 -14.51 -7.10
N ARG A 16 -7.40 -13.41 -6.85
CA ARG A 16 -5.94 -13.32 -6.92
C ARG A 16 -5.26 -14.34 -6.01
N ARG A 17 -5.75 -14.48 -4.78
CA ARG A 17 -5.22 -15.48 -3.87
C ARG A 17 -5.42 -16.90 -4.41
N GLY A 18 -6.58 -17.23 -4.93
CA GLY A 18 -6.83 -18.54 -5.55
C GLY A 18 -5.84 -18.85 -6.68
N GLN A 19 -5.46 -17.83 -7.44
CA GLN A 19 -4.58 -17.98 -8.60
C GLN A 19 -3.08 -18.04 -8.23
N PHE A 20 -2.62 -17.20 -7.30
CA PHE A 20 -1.21 -16.98 -7.05
C PHE A 20 -0.71 -17.37 -5.65
N MET A 21 -1.57 -17.87 -4.74
CA MET A 21 -1.21 -18.08 -3.33
C MET A 21 -0.03 -19.04 -3.08
N LYS A 22 0.34 -19.85 -4.06
CA LYS A 22 1.45 -20.82 -3.93
C LYS A 22 2.78 -20.31 -4.48
N THR A 23 2.84 -19.06 -4.97
CA THR A 23 4.07 -18.48 -5.50
C THR A 23 4.94 -17.94 -4.36
N ASP A 24 6.26 -17.95 -4.56
CA ASP A 24 7.22 -17.42 -3.58
C ASP A 24 6.98 -15.94 -3.30
N PHE A 25 6.56 -15.19 -4.32
CA PHE A 25 6.21 -13.80 -4.16
C PHE A 25 5.01 -13.59 -3.22
N MET A 26 3.94 -14.38 -3.35
CA MET A 26 2.79 -14.26 -2.47
C MET A 26 3.06 -14.74 -1.03
N GLU A 27 3.93 -15.73 -0.84
CA GLU A 27 4.39 -16.09 0.51
C GLU A 27 5.20 -14.94 1.13
N PHE A 28 6.08 -14.29 0.37
CA PHE A 28 6.78 -13.09 0.81
C PHE A 28 5.82 -11.95 1.19
N ILE A 29 4.80 -11.66 0.39
CA ILE A 29 3.76 -10.68 0.71
C ILE A 29 3.04 -11.02 2.02
N LYS A 30 2.74 -12.30 2.22
CA LYS A 30 2.12 -12.79 3.45
C LYS A 30 3.04 -12.65 4.67
N GLU A 31 4.35 -12.91 4.52
CA GLU A 31 5.35 -12.65 5.55
C GLU A 31 5.38 -11.16 5.94
N CYS A 32 5.51 -10.27 4.94
CA CYS A 32 5.48 -8.82 5.16
C CYS A 32 4.19 -8.35 5.85
N SER A 33 3.05 -8.93 5.50
CA SER A 33 1.76 -8.55 6.10
C SER A 33 1.59 -8.96 7.57
N LYS A 34 2.47 -9.81 8.08
CA LYS A 34 2.52 -10.24 9.48
C LYS A 34 3.61 -9.55 10.30
N ASP A 35 4.35 -8.65 9.70
CA ASP A 35 5.35 -7.85 10.38
C ASP A 35 4.75 -7.05 11.53
N ASP A 36 5.33 -7.11 12.73
CA ASP A 36 4.79 -6.49 13.93
C ASP A 36 4.72 -4.96 13.81
N VAL A 37 5.71 -4.34 13.16
CA VAL A 37 5.73 -2.89 12.93
C VAL A 37 4.63 -2.52 11.94
N PHE A 38 4.49 -3.26 10.85
CA PHE A 38 3.40 -3.06 9.89
C PHE A 38 2.02 -3.18 10.57
N LEU A 39 1.79 -4.23 11.34
CA LEU A 39 0.51 -4.45 12.05
C LEU A 39 0.17 -3.31 13.02
N ARG A 40 1.18 -2.77 13.69
CA ARG A 40 1.02 -1.64 14.62
C ARG A 40 0.73 -0.32 13.89
N LEU A 41 1.45 -0.04 12.81
CA LEU A 41 1.32 1.21 12.05
C LEU A 41 0.09 1.25 11.11
N CYS A 42 -0.42 0.08 10.74
CA CYS A 42 -1.47 -0.07 9.74
C CYS A 42 -2.67 -0.84 10.33
N PRO A 43 -3.49 -0.23 11.21
CA PRO A 43 -4.66 -0.90 11.76
C PRO A 43 -5.63 -1.31 10.64
N VAL A 44 -6.11 -2.56 10.73
CA VAL A 44 -7.09 -3.15 9.81
C VAL A 44 -8.23 -3.73 10.65
N SER A 45 -9.47 -3.37 10.32
CA SER A 45 -10.64 -3.90 11.05
C SER A 45 -10.77 -5.42 10.91
N ASP A 46 -11.39 -6.08 11.88
CA ASP A 46 -11.50 -7.55 11.87
C ASP A 46 -12.25 -8.10 10.66
N THR A 47 -13.24 -7.37 10.16
CA THR A 47 -13.93 -7.71 8.90
C THR A 47 -12.96 -7.70 7.71
N LEU A 48 -12.09 -6.69 7.63
CA LEU A 48 -11.11 -6.55 6.55
C LEU A 48 -9.94 -7.54 6.72
N LYS A 49 -9.53 -7.88 7.95
CA LYS A 49 -8.52 -8.92 8.21
C LYS A 49 -8.96 -10.27 7.63
N LYS A 50 -10.23 -10.65 7.82
CA LYS A 50 -10.81 -11.87 7.25
C LYS A 50 -10.77 -11.87 5.71
N ARG A 51 -10.69 -10.70 5.08
CA ARG A 51 -10.59 -10.52 3.63
C ARG A 51 -9.16 -10.26 3.14
N TYR A 52 -8.15 -10.54 3.98
CA TYR A 52 -6.74 -10.41 3.63
C TYR A 52 -6.28 -8.99 3.26
N GLU A 53 -6.92 -7.97 3.81
CA GLU A 53 -6.61 -6.57 3.53
C GLU A 53 -5.14 -6.22 3.78
N GLY A 54 -4.51 -6.77 4.82
CA GLY A 54 -3.09 -6.55 5.08
C GLY A 54 -2.20 -7.00 3.93
N GLN A 55 -2.49 -8.15 3.32
CA GLN A 55 -1.75 -8.62 2.14
C GLN A 55 -2.01 -7.75 0.93
N GLU A 56 -3.25 -7.29 0.73
CA GLU A 56 -3.60 -6.36 -0.34
C GLU A 56 -2.86 -5.03 -0.21
N LEU A 57 -2.74 -4.48 0.99
CA LEU A 57 -1.99 -3.25 1.24
C LEU A 57 -0.49 -3.42 0.93
N VAL A 58 0.12 -4.51 1.35
CA VAL A 58 1.53 -4.80 1.02
C VAL A 58 1.73 -4.98 -0.49
N LEU A 59 0.81 -5.66 -1.19
CA LEU A 59 0.85 -5.77 -2.65
C LEU A 59 0.76 -4.40 -3.32
N ARG A 60 -0.15 -3.53 -2.87
CA ARG A 60 -0.30 -2.17 -3.37
C ARG A 60 0.97 -1.36 -3.17
N PHE A 61 1.62 -1.49 -2.02
CA PHE A 61 2.89 -0.83 -1.77
C PHE A 61 3.91 -1.18 -2.85
N PHE A 62 4.19 -2.46 -3.09
CA PHE A 62 5.20 -2.87 -4.06
C PHE A 62 4.80 -2.56 -5.51
N ALA A 63 3.53 -2.79 -5.87
CA ALA A 63 3.05 -2.52 -7.22
C ALA A 63 3.17 -1.02 -7.57
N TYR A 64 2.72 -0.15 -6.69
CA TYR A 64 2.83 1.30 -6.91
C TYR A 64 4.28 1.79 -6.78
N LEU A 65 5.07 1.30 -5.81
CA LEU A 65 6.47 1.69 -5.67
C LEU A 65 7.26 1.48 -6.96
N ASN A 66 7.00 0.39 -7.66
CA ASN A 66 7.76 0.03 -8.86
C ASN A 66 7.09 0.48 -10.18
N ASN A 67 5.77 0.62 -10.21
CA ASN A 67 5.03 0.79 -11.46
C ASN A 67 3.97 1.90 -11.44
N TYR A 68 3.87 2.79 -10.42
CA TYR A 68 2.77 3.76 -10.33
C TYR A 68 2.60 4.65 -11.57
N LYS A 69 3.69 4.98 -12.28
CA LYS A 69 3.65 5.77 -13.53
C LYS A 69 3.02 5.02 -14.71
N LYS A 70 2.93 3.69 -14.60
CA LYS A 70 2.29 2.82 -15.61
C LYS A 70 0.84 2.48 -15.25
N PHE A 71 0.33 3.02 -14.13
CA PHE A 71 -1.05 2.80 -13.75
C PHE A 71 -2.01 3.45 -14.74
N GLU A 72 -2.99 2.70 -15.21
CA GLU A 72 -4.03 3.24 -16.10
C GLU A 72 -5.27 3.66 -15.30
N HIS A 73 -6.17 2.72 -15.01
CA HIS A 73 -7.41 3.02 -14.25
C HIS A 73 -8.04 1.80 -13.53
N ARG A 74 -7.54 0.60 -13.76
CA ARG A 74 -8.06 -0.63 -13.16
C ARG A 74 -7.09 -1.20 -12.14
N VAL A 75 -7.35 -0.88 -10.88
CA VAL A 75 -6.47 -1.29 -9.75
C VAL A 75 -6.28 -2.79 -9.70
N ASP A 76 -7.36 -3.58 -9.85
CA ASP A 76 -7.26 -5.04 -9.74
C ASP A 76 -6.37 -5.62 -10.84
N GLN A 77 -6.55 -5.19 -12.09
CA GLN A 77 -5.71 -5.61 -13.20
C GLN A 77 -4.24 -5.19 -12.99
N PHE A 78 -4.00 -3.94 -12.58
CA PHE A 78 -2.67 -3.44 -12.31
C PHE A 78 -1.93 -4.26 -11.25
N ILE A 79 -2.63 -4.66 -10.17
CA ILE A 79 -2.06 -5.52 -9.14
C ILE A 79 -1.84 -6.94 -9.64
N ASP A 80 -2.78 -7.50 -10.40
CA ASP A 80 -2.68 -8.85 -10.97
C ASP A 80 -1.50 -8.97 -11.93
N ASP A 81 -1.31 -8.00 -12.84
CA ASP A 81 -0.18 -7.92 -13.77
C ASP A 81 1.16 -7.81 -13.03
N TYR A 82 1.18 -7.04 -11.92
CA TYR A 82 2.37 -6.92 -11.09
C TYR A 82 2.72 -8.25 -10.39
N VAL A 83 1.73 -8.96 -9.83
CA VAL A 83 1.94 -10.27 -9.22
C VAL A 83 2.43 -11.27 -10.26
N ASP A 84 1.79 -11.32 -11.43
CA ASP A 84 2.17 -12.23 -12.51
C ASP A 84 3.63 -12.00 -12.97
N SER A 85 4.05 -10.76 -13.05
CA SER A 85 5.41 -10.38 -13.43
C SER A 85 6.48 -10.74 -12.39
N ASN A 86 6.11 -10.91 -11.12
CA ASN A 86 7.04 -11.16 -10.02
C ASN A 86 6.91 -12.57 -9.41
N LYS A 87 5.94 -13.37 -9.83
CA LYS A 87 5.59 -14.65 -9.19
C LYS A 87 6.75 -15.63 -9.11
N ASP A 88 7.61 -15.65 -10.13
CA ASP A 88 8.70 -16.62 -10.27
C ASP A 88 10.07 -16.01 -9.97
N THR A 89 10.22 -14.69 -10.14
CA THR A 89 11.49 -13.99 -9.97
C THR A 89 11.32 -12.60 -9.38
N PHE A 90 11.87 -12.38 -8.18
CA PHE A 90 11.96 -11.07 -7.55
C PHE A 90 13.14 -11.05 -6.57
N ASN A 91 13.67 -9.87 -6.28
CA ASN A 91 14.76 -9.74 -5.32
C ASN A 91 14.20 -9.60 -3.89
N LYS A 92 13.97 -10.73 -3.21
CA LYS A 92 13.40 -10.78 -1.85
C LYS A 92 14.14 -9.86 -0.87
N ASN A 93 15.48 -9.84 -0.91
CA ASN A 93 16.27 -9.07 0.04
C ASN A 93 16.13 -7.55 -0.18
N GLU A 94 16.12 -7.12 -1.43
CA GLU A 94 15.91 -5.71 -1.78
C GLU A 94 14.51 -5.25 -1.40
N TYR A 95 13.49 -6.02 -1.75
CA TYR A 95 12.10 -5.72 -1.41
C TYR A 95 11.89 -5.64 0.10
N LEU A 96 12.46 -6.61 0.85
CA LEU A 96 12.39 -6.59 2.30
C LEU A 96 13.07 -5.36 2.90
N LYS A 97 14.25 -4.99 2.39
CA LYS A 97 14.98 -3.80 2.83
C LYS A 97 14.18 -2.51 2.59
N GLU A 98 13.57 -2.38 1.42
CA GLU A 98 12.73 -1.21 1.11
C GLU A 98 11.50 -1.15 2.01
N PHE A 99 10.82 -2.29 2.20
CA PHE A 99 9.64 -2.37 3.06
C PHE A 99 9.98 -2.02 4.52
N LYS A 100 11.04 -2.60 5.06
CA LYS A 100 11.49 -2.31 6.44
C LYS A 100 11.95 -0.86 6.60
N GLY A 101 12.73 -0.34 5.67
CA GLY A 101 13.19 1.05 5.70
C GLY A 101 12.02 2.05 5.67
N MET A 102 11.01 1.77 4.87
CA MET A 102 9.78 2.56 4.83
C MET A 102 9.02 2.48 6.16
N LEU A 103 8.86 1.29 6.75
CA LEU A 103 8.19 1.11 8.04
C LEU A 103 8.94 1.84 9.17
N ASP A 104 10.27 1.69 9.23
CA ASP A 104 11.12 2.34 10.24
C ASP A 104 11.02 3.86 10.15
N PHE A 105 10.97 4.41 8.95
CA PHE A 105 10.81 5.84 8.75
C PHE A 105 9.42 6.33 9.20
N VAL A 106 8.37 5.61 8.83
CA VAL A 106 7.00 5.95 9.24
C VAL A 106 6.84 5.84 10.76
N ASP A 107 7.40 4.81 11.38
CA ASP A 107 7.35 4.63 12.83
C ASP A 107 7.99 5.78 13.61
N LYS A 108 9.09 6.31 13.10
CA LYS A 108 9.83 7.42 13.73
C LYS A 108 9.17 8.78 13.56
N ASN A 109 8.52 9.02 12.42
CA ASN A 109 8.15 10.36 12.02
C ASN A 109 6.64 10.60 11.96
N PHE A 110 5.80 9.57 11.78
CA PHE A 110 4.36 9.73 11.61
C PHE A 110 3.61 9.35 12.90
N PRO A 111 2.93 10.28 13.56
CA PRO A 111 2.40 10.08 14.92
C PRO A 111 1.36 8.96 15.03
N TYR A 112 0.67 8.65 13.92
CA TYR A 112 -0.37 7.60 13.87
C TYR A 112 -0.07 6.57 12.76
N GLY A 113 1.19 6.46 12.31
CA GLY A 113 1.56 5.60 11.21
C GLY A 113 0.75 5.92 9.94
N PHE A 114 0.09 4.93 9.39
CA PHE A 114 -0.77 5.09 8.20
C PHE A 114 -2.23 5.47 8.55
N ALA A 115 -2.59 5.44 9.82
CA ALA A 115 -3.93 5.76 10.26
C ALA A 115 -4.21 7.28 10.28
N LYS A 116 -5.49 7.67 10.34
CA LYS A 116 -5.89 9.09 10.44
C LYS A 116 -5.78 9.64 11.87
N SER A 117 -5.81 8.79 12.89
CA SER A 117 -5.78 9.18 14.29
C SER A 117 -5.36 8.00 15.16
N LYS A 118 -5.01 8.28 16.41
CA LYS A 118 -4.60 7.28 17.41
C LYS A 118 -5.61 6.13 17.59
N ASN A 119 -6.89 6.44 17.49
CA ASN A 119 -7.97 5.47 17.75
C ASN A 119 -8.62 4.93 16.47
N ALA A 120 -8.02 5.18 15.32
CA ALA A 120 -8.54 4.68 14.05
C ALA A 120 -8.49 3.14 14.01
N LYS A 121 -9.62 2.51 13.67
CA LYS A 121 -9.75 1.05 13.57
C LYS A 121 -9.38 0.50 12.19
N SER A 122 -9.09 1.38 11.24
CA SER A 122 -8.71 1.00 9.88
C SER A 122 -7.90 2.09 9.20
N THR A 123 -7.06 1.67 8.28
CA THR A 123 -6.25 2.53 7.44
C THR A 123 -6.90 2.67 6.06
N PRO A 124 -7.21 3.89 5.58
CA PRO A 124 -7.69 4.08 4.23
C PRO A 124 -6.61 3.70 3.20
N ARG A 125 -6.96 2.91 2.19
CA ARG A 125 -6.01 2.46 1.14
C ARG A 125 -5.26 3.60 0.48
N VAL A 126 -5.98 4.66 0.07
CA VAL A 126 -5.38 5.83 -0.58
C VAL A 126 -4.37 6.56 0.30
N ARG A 127 -4.61 6.63 1.61
CA ARG A 127 -3.66 7.21 2.57
C ARG A 127 -2.44 6.32 2.76
N PHE A 128 -2.64 5.01 2.88
CA PHE A 128 -1.55 4.04 2.94
C PHE A 128 -0.66 4.13 1.69
N GLU A 129 -1.24 4.12 0.50
CA GLU A 129 -0.53 4.22 -0.78
C GLU A 129 0.28 5.53 -0.85
N ALA A 130 -0.33 6.66 -0.49
CA ALA A 130 0.34 7.96 -0.49
C ALA A 130 1.58 7.96 0.41
N ILE A 131 1.40 7.58 1.69
CA ILE A 131 2.47 7.63 2.69
C ILE A 131 3.52 6.57 2.40
N SER A 132 3.14 5.30 2.26
CA SER A 132 4.11 4.21 2.13
C SER A 132 4.97 4.34 0.88
N VAL A 133 4.35 4.60 -0.27
CA VAL A 133 5.07 4.73 -1.55
C VAL A 133 5.85 6.04 -1.62
N GLY A 134 5.26 7.16 -1.18
CA GLY A 134 5.94 8.46 -1.15
C GLY A 134 7.19 8.44 -0.26
N VAL A 135 7.10 7.83 0.95
CA VAL A 135 8.25 7.63 1.85
C VAL A 135 9.32 6.75 1.18
N ALA A 136 8.95 5.61 0.62
CA ALA A 136 9.93 4.72 -0.02
C ALA A 136 10.64 5.39 -1.20
N LEU A 137 9.92 6.16 -2.02
CA LEU A 137 10.52 6.93 -3.13
C LEU A 137 11.44 8.03 -2.62
N ALA A 138 11.08 8.74 -1.55
CA ALA A 138 11.95 9.76 -0.94
C ALA A 138 13.23 9.11 -0.38
N LEU A 139 13.13 7.94 0.26
CA LEU A 139 14.29 7.19 0.75
C LEU A 139 15.17 6.62 -0.37
N ARG A 140 14.61 6.29 -1.54
CA ARG A 140 15.40 5.92 -2.73
C ARG A 140 16.26 7.09 -3.22
N GLU A 141 15.74 8.33 -3.15
CA GLU A 141 16.48 9.54 -3.54
C GLU A 141 17.46 10.00 -2.46
N ASN A 142 17.07 9.94 -1.19
CA ASN A 142 17.91 10.34 -0.05
C ASN A 142 17.86 9.28 1.06
N LYS A 143 18.86 8.39 1.10
CA LYS A 143 18.94 7.33 2.11
C LYS A 143 19.08 7.82 3.55
N ASN A 144 19.58 9.04 3.73
CA ASN A 144 19.79 9.67 5.04
C ASN A 144 18.75 10.77 5.29
N LEU A 145 17.53 10.59 4.77
CA LEU A 145 16.46 11.56 4.87
C LEU A 145 16.13 11.83 6.35
N ILE A 146 16.23 13.10 6.72
CA ILE A 146 15.81 13.62 8.02
C ILE A 146 14.71 14.65 7.74
N VAL A 147 13.63 14.58 8.50
CA VAL A 147 12.51 15.53 8.38
C VAL A 147 12.28 16.22 9.72
N ASN A 148 11.96 17.51 9.68
CA ASN A 148 11.70 18.31 10.87
C ASN A 148 10.34 17.95 11.48
N ASN A 149 9.32 17.79 10.64
CA ASN A 149 7.98 17.36 11.01
C ASN A 149 7.23 16.82 9.79
N VAL A 150 6.05 16.28 10.04
CA VAL A 150 5.12 15.80 9.01
C VAL A 150 3.72 16.41 9.18
N ASP A 151 3.61 17.61 9.73
CA ASP A 151 2.32 18.26 10.07
C ASP A 151 1.43 18.47 8.84
N TRP A 152 2.03 18.52 7.66
CA TRP A 152 1.31 18.59 6.38
C TRP A 152 0.36 17.42 6.13
N ILE A 153 0.49 16.28 6.85
CA ILE A 153 -0.49 15.17 6.75
C ILE A 153 -1.89 15.52 7.26
N GLU A 154 -2.01 16.61 8.00
CA GLU A 154 -3.30 17.14 8.48
C GLU A 154 -3.81 18.31 7.60
N SER A 155 -3.05 18.75 6.61
CA SER A 155 -3.44 19.82 5.70
C SER A 155 -4.64 19.42 4.82
N ASP A 156 -5.38 20.42 4.37
CA ASP A 156 -6.48 20.19 3.44
C ASP A 156 -5.98 19.71 2.08
N GLU A 157 -4.78 20.13 1.68
CA GLU A 157 -4.15 19.66 0.46
C GLU A 157 -3.87 18.15 0.50
N PHE A 158 -3.28 17.65 1.58
CA PHE A 158 -3.08 16.21 1.75
C PHE A 158 -4.40 15.44 1.80
N LYS A 159 -5.45 16.01 2.42
CA LYS A 159 -6.79 15.41 2.45
C LYS A 159 -7.37 15.30 1.04
N VAL A 160 -7.20 16.31 0.19
CA VAL A 160 -7.62 16.29 -1.22
C VAL A 160 -6.89 15.18 -1.99
N HIS A 161 -5.58 15.01 -1.80
CA HIS A 161 -4.80 13.96 -2.43
C HIS A 161 -5.16 12.55 -1.94
N THR A 162 -5.64 12.42 -0.71
CA THR A 162 -5.97 11.12 -0.08
C THR A 162 -7.48 10.87 0.06
N THR A 163 -8.32 11.62 -0.66
CA THR A 163 -9.75 11.30 -0.77
C THR A 163 -9.96 10.00 -1.52
N SER A 164 -10.92 9.18 -1.08
CA SER A 164 -11.27 7.92 -1.74
C SER A 164 -12.21 8.13 -2.94
N HIS A 165 -12.83 9.30 -3.08
CA HIS A 165 -13.73 9.59 -4.20
C HIS A 165 -12.94 9.82 -5.49
N ALA A 166 -13.31 9.11 -6.56
CA ALA A 166 -12.67 9.18 -7.89
C ALA A 166 -11.13 9.01 -7.84
N SER A 167 -10.63 8.14 -6.94
CA SER A 167 -9.20 8.03 -6.61
C SER A 167 -8.35 7.19 -7.60
N ASN A 168 -8.98 6.54 -8.58
CA ASN A 168 -8.37 5.55 -9.45
C ASN A 168 -8.12 6.07 -10.88
N SER A 169 -7.52 7.25 -11.02
CA SER A 169 -6.93 7.73 -12.28
C SER A 169 -5.42 7.88 -12.11
N LEU A 170 -4.66 7.83 -13.20
CA LEU A 170 -3.20 8.01 -13.17
C LEU A 170 -2.81 9.29 -12.43
N ASN A 171 -3.45 10.42 -12.76
CA ASN A 171 -3.16 11.72 -12.12
C ASN A 171 -3.42 11.70 -10.61
N ARG A 172 -4.46 11.01 -10.15
CA ARG A 172 -4.76 10.87 -8.71
C ARG A 172 -3.76 9.97 -8.01
N VAL A 173 -3.36 8.87 -8.65
CA VAL A 173 -2.33 7.96 -8.12
C VAL A 173 -0.99 8.68 -8.02
N MET A 174 -0.55 9.31 -9.10
CA MET A 174 0.70 10.09 -9.11
C MET A 174 0.64 11.24 -8.11
N GLY A 175 -0.44 12.02 -8.12
CA GLY A 175 -0.59 13.18 -7.24
C GLY A 175 -0.44 12.83 -5.76
N ARG A 176 -1.09 11.76 -5.26
CA ARG A 176 -0.97 11.37 -3.85
C ARG A 176 0.40 10.85 -3.46
N ILE A 177 1.07 10.12 -4.37
CA ILE A 177 2.40 9.55 -4.12
C ILE A 177 3.47 10.64 -4.18
N GLU A 178 3.46 11.44 -5.23
CA GLU A 178 4.47 12.48 -5.46
C GLU A 178 4.30 13.64 -4.48
N TYR A 179 3.08 13.96 -4.04
CA TYR A 179 2.87 14.94 -2.98
C TYR A 179 3.67 14.56 -1.71
N VAL A 180 3.47 13.35 -1.19
CA VAL A 180 4.19 12.91 0.01
C VAL A 180 5.71 12.90 -0.21
N LYS A 181 6.16 12.36 -1.34
CA LYS A 181 7.58 12.35 -1.70
C LYS A 181 8.17 13.78 -1.70
N ASN A 182 7.50 14.73 -2.35
CA ASN A 182 7.97 16.11 -2.48
C ASN A 182 7.98 16.83 -1.12
N MET A 183 6.93 16.67 -0.31
CA MET A 183 6.89 17.24 1.04
C MET A 183 8.05 16.74 1.91
N LEU A 184 8.41 15.46 1.80
CA LEU A 184 9.54 14.88 2.54
C LEU A 184 10.90 15.38 2.03
N LEU A 185 11.01 15.67 0.74
CA LEU A 185 12.24 16.19 0.11
C LEU A 185 12.31 17.72 0.10
N GLU A 186 11.32 18.41 0.72
CA GLU A 186 11.24 19.88 0.76
C GLU A 186 11.26 20.54 -0.64
N ARG A 187 10.42 19.98 -1.56
CA ARG A 187 10.33 20.42 -2.97
C ARG A 187 8.93 20.93 -3.31
#